data_a3abc7d741a1c8fc03cfc5e3e4522923
#
_entry.id   a3abc7d741a1c8fc03cfc5e3e4522923
#
_cell.length_a   1.000
_cell.length_b   1.000
_cell.length_c   1.000
_cell.angle_alpha   90.00
_cell.angle_beta   90.00
_cell.angle_gamma   90.00
#
_symmetry.space_group_name_H-M   'P 1'
#
loop_
_entity.id
_entity.type
_entity.pdbx_description
1 polymer ?
#
loop_
_entity_poly.entity_id
_entity_poly.type
_entity_poly.pdbx_seq_one_letter_code
_entity_poly.pdbx_strand_id
1 'polypeptide(L)'
;QLLQTEEKFISFGANAKVIHRSVGSFAKAWGFGIDAGIQMRFKKWKFGASVRDLTTTFNAWNFNFSEKEKEVLYLTNNDIPVKSTELTAPRLIVGAAYDIPLGKKFNLLAEANMDFTFDGKRNVVFSGDPVSIDPRLGLELGYKDLFFVRSGIYNFQQALQDGDTLNQKKVWIYQTSLGVGFKLKGRSVE
;
A
#
# COMPACT_ATOMS: atom_id res chain seq x y z
N GLN A 1 3.26 19.73 12.32
CA GLN A 1 4.60 19.49 12.90
C GLN A 1 4.51 19.64 14.41
N LEU A 2 4.79 18.57 15.16
CA LEU A 2 4.65 18.60 16.62
C LEU A 2 5.94 19.03 17.34
N LEU A 3 7.10 18.68 16.81
CA LEU A 3 8.41 19.06 17.35
C LEU A 3 9.44 19.13 16.21
N GLN A 4 10.17 20.19 16.14
CA GLN A 4 11.31 20.35 15.23
C GLN A 4 12.51 20.89 16.02
N THR A 5 13.56 20.05 16.10
CA THR A 5 14.89 20.41 16.58
C THR A 5 15.87 20.01 15.47
N GLU A 6 17.05 20.59 15.38
CA GLU A 6 18.03 20.27 14.30
C GLU A 6 18.28 18.75 14.12
N GLU A 7 18.16 17.96 15.20
CA GLU A 7 18.38 16.51 15.17
C GLU A 7 17.10 15.66 15.21
N LYS A 8 15.93 16.25 15.49
CA LYS A 8 14.66 15.50 15.66
C LYS A 8 13.55 16.23 14.94
N PHE A 9 12.79 15.45 14.20
CA PHE A 9 11.57 15.91 13.51
C PHE A 9 10.48 14.87 13.70
N ILE A 10 9.31 15.29 14.13
CA ILE A 10 8.11 14.45 14.24
C ILE A 10 6.98 15.16 13.52
N SER A 11 6.32 14.46 12.61
CA SER A 11 5.11 14.92 11.94
C SER A 11 4.01 13.89 12.05
N PHE A 12 2.81 14.39 12.13
CA PHE A 12 1.56 13.62 12.12
C PHE A 12 0.69 14.10 10.97
N GLY A 13 0.00 13.19 10.33
CA GLY A 13 -0.97 13.47 9.28
C GLY A 13 -2.18 12.58 9.39
N ALA A 14 -3.34 13.10 9.03
CA ALA A 14 -4.56 12.34 8.87
C ALA A 14 -5.25 12.76 7.57
N ASN A 15 -5.98 11.83 6.97
CA ASN A 15 -6.72 12.02 5.74
C ASN A 15 -8.10 11.41 5.86
N ALA A 16 -9.13 12.19 5.54
CA ALA A 16 -10.49 11.70 5.37
C ALA A 16 -10.75 11.52 3.89
N LYS A 17 -11.30 10.38 3.49
CA LYS A 17 -11.59 10.06 2.09
C LYS A 17 -13.06 9.74 1.89
N VAL A 18 -13.61 10.32 0.83
CA VAL A 18 -14.91 9.97 0.29
C VAL A 18 -14.66 9.23 -1.02
N ILE A 19 -15.28 8.07 -1.16
CA ILE A 19 -15.08 7.20 -2.31
C ILE A 19 -16.37 7.14 -3.10
N HIS A 20 -16.29 7.42 -4.38
CA HIS A 20 -17.38 7.18 -5.31
C HIS A 20 -16.90 6.21 -6.39
N ARG A 21 -17.65 5.12 -6.56
CA ARG A 21 -17.38 4.12 -7.60
C ARG A 21 -18.60 3.98 -8.50
N SER A 22 -18.37 3.78 -9.80
CA SER A 22 -19.42 3.50 -10.76
C SER A 22 -18.97 2.37 -11.68
N VAL A 23 -19.83 1.37 -11.85
CA VAL A 23 -19.61 0.23 -12.74
C VAL A 23 -20.76 0.22 -13.76
N GLY A 24 -20.46 0.59 -14.99
CA GLY A 24 -21.47 0.78 -16.00
C GLY A 24 -22.56 1.78 -15.59
N SER A 25 -23.76 1.54 -16.07
CA SER A 25 -24.97 2.31 -15.71
C SER A 25 -25.70 1.74 -14.50
N PHE A 26 -25.41 0.49 -14.14
CA PHE A 26 -26.23 -0.32 -13.22
C PHE A 26 -25.72 -0.38 -11.78
N ALA A 27 -24.45 -0.02 -11.49
CA ALA A 27 -23.95 -0.11 -10.13
C ALA A 27 -23.17 1.16 -9.73
N LYS A 28 -23.52 1.70 -8.57
CA LYS A 28 -22.85 2.85 -7.97
C LYS A 28 -22.60 2.58 -6.48
N ALA A 29 -21.45 3.01 -5.97
CA ALA A 29 -21.17 2.95 -4.55
C ALA A 29 -20.65 4.28 -4.01
N TRP A 30 -20.98 4.53 -2.78
CA TRP A 30 -20.40 5.59 -1.95
C TRP A 30 -19.75 4.98 -0.73
N GLY A 31 -18.59 5.47 -0.39
CA GLY A 31 -17.83 4.99 0.74
C GLY A 31 -17.14 6.12 1.48
N PHE A 32 -16.73 5.83 2.70
CA PHE A 32 -16.01 6.73 3.58
C PHE A 32 -14.90 5.98 4.31
N GLY A 33 -13.77 6.63 4.53
CA GLY A 33 -12.66 6.07 5.28
C GLY A 33 -11.73 7.14 5.85
N ILE A 34 -10.92 6.75 6.83
CA ILE A 34 -9.92 7.59 7.47
C ILE A 34 -8.58 6.88 7.42
N ASP A 35 -7.53 7.63 7.04
CA ASP A 35 -6.13 7.20 7.14
C ASP A 35 -5.42 8.12 8.13
N ALA A 36 -4.42 7.60 8.84
CA ALA A 36 -3.57 8.37 9.72
C ALA A 36 -2.11 7.90 9.62
N GLY A 37 -1.16 8.78 9.89
CA GLY A 37 0.24 8.43 9.86
C GLY A 37 1.10 9.34 10.71
N ILE A 38 2.24 8.80 11.12
CA ILE A 38 3.28 9.49 11.86
C ILE A 38 4.64 9.24 11.20
N GLN A 39 5.47 10.25 11.14
CA GLN A 39 6.85 10.15 10.70
C GLN A 39 7.76 10.77 11.75
N MET A 40 8.89 10.12 11.97
CA MET A 40 9.93 10.59 12.88
C MET A 40 11.29 10.50 12.19
N ARG A 41 12.09 11.55 12.29
CA ARG A 41 13.50 11.54 11.94
C ARG A 41 14.33 11.77 13.21
N PHE A 42 15.34 10.95 13.39
CA PHE A 42 16.30 11.09 14.48
C PHE A 42 17.68 10.78 13.96
N LYS A 43 18.52 11.82 13.80
CA LYS A 43 19.84 11.72 13.19
C LYS A 43 19.74 11.08 11.79
N LYS A 44 20.36 9.92 11.60
CA LYS A 44 20.36 9.16 10.34
C LYS A 44 19.17 8.20 10.22
N TRP A 45 18.39 8.01 11.27
CA TRP A 45 17.23 7.15 11.28
C TRP A 45 15.97 7.88 10.87
N LYS A 46 15.14 7.23 10.09
CA LYS A 46 13.79 7.66 9.74
C LYS A 46 12.84 6.52 10.08
N PHE A 47 11.78 6.83 10.76
CA PHE A 47 10.73 5.88 11.13
C PHE A 47 9.39 6.39 10.61
N GLY A 48 8.55 5.49 10.20
CA GLY A 48 7.20 5.80 9.77
C GLY A 48 6.21 4.74 10.21
N ALA A 49 5.02 5.18 10.55
CA ALA A 49 3.86 4.31 10.72
C ALA A 49 2.65 4.95 10.04
N SER A 50 1.88 4.16 9.31
CA SER A 50 0.67 4.60 8.64
C SER A 50 -0.42 3.55 8.80
N VAL A 51 -1.58 3.97 9.26
CA VAL A 51 -2.79 3.15 9.29
C VAL A 51 -3.70 3.61 8.17
N ARG A 52 -4.02 2.71 7.27
CA ARG A 52 -5.00 2.94 6.21
C ARG A 52 -6.31 2.28 6.60
N ASP A 53 -7.41 2.90 6.20
CA ASP A 53 -8.75 2.41 6.50
C ASP A 53 -8.99 2.18 8.01
N LEU A 54 -8.48 3.12 8.85
CA LEU A 54 -8.48 3.03 10.32
C LEU A 54 -9.86 2.73 10.91
N THR A 55 -10.90 3.29 10.32
CA THR A 55 -12.30 3.11 10.74
C THR A 55 -12.99 1.94 10.05
N THR A 56 -12.27 1.09 9.33
CA THR A 56 -12.82 0.18 8.32
C THR A 56 -13.56 0.98 7.24
N THR A 57 -13.00 1.04 6.06
CA THR A 57 -13.68 1.75 4.95
C THR A 57 -14.83 0.88 4.46
N PHE A 58 -16.03 1.45 4.44
CA PHE A 58 -17.19 0.80 3.88
C PHE A 58 -17.61 1.47 2.56
N ASN A 59 -18.06 0.64 1.62
CA ASN A 59 -18.65 1.09 0.36
C ASN A 59 -20.07 0.51 0.28
N ALA A 60 -21.07 1.39 0.28
CA ALA A 60 -22.45 0.99 0.10
C ALA A 60 -22.78 1.00 -1.40
N TRP A 61 -23.02 -0.17 -1.95
CA TRP A 61 -23.42 -0.36 -3.33
C TRP A 61 -24.93 -0.26 -3.50
N ASN A 62 -25.34 0.43 -4.55
CA ASN A 62 -26.70 0.48 -5.03
C ASN A 62 -26.73 0.01 -6.48
N PHE A 63 -27.62 -0.94 -6.79
CA PHE A 63 -27.77 -1.53 -8.10
C PHE A 63 -29.09 -1.09 -8.72
N ASN A 64 -29.04 -0.67 -9.98
CA ASN A 64 -30.20 -0.25 -10.74
C ASN A 64 -30.13 -0.88 -12.15
N PHE A 65 -30.59 -2.11 -12.25
CA PHE A 65 -30.59 -2.84 -13.50
C PHE A 65 -31.81 -2.46 -14.35
N SER A 66 -31.61 -2.30 -15.66
CA SER A 66 -32.68 -2.22 -16.64
C SER A 66 -33.41 -3.58 -16.76
N GLU A 67 -34.60 -3.58 -17.32
CA GLU A 67 -35.37 -4.82 -17.50
C GLU A 67 -34.61 -5.85 -18.36
N LYS A 68 -33.88 -5.41 -19.38
CA LYS A 68 -33.05 -6.29 -20.20
C LYS A 68 -31.91 -6.94 -19.41
N GLU A 69 -31.25 -6.17 -18.54
CA GLU A 69 -30.17 -6.69 -17.68
C GLU A 69 -30.71 -7.68 -16.65
N LYS A 70 -31.89 -7.42 -16.08
CA LYS A 70 -32.58 -8.37 -15.17
C LYS A 70 -32.92 -9.64 -15.88
N GLU A 71 -33.44 -9.57 -17.10
CA GLU A 71 -33.77 -10.75 -17.92
C GLU A 71 -32.52 -11.60 -18.20
N VAL A 72 -31.39 -10.97 -18.55
CA VAL A 72 -30.13 -11.70 -18.76
C VAL A 72 -29.67 -12.39 -17.47
N LEU A 73 -29.72 -11.70 -16.32
CA LEU A 73 -29.38 -12.31 -15.02
C LEU A 73 -30.25 -13.48 -14.70
N TYR A 74 -31.58 -13.36 -14.93
CA TYR A 74 -32.54 -14.44 -14.73
C TYR A 74 -32.25 -15.64 -15.64
N LEU A 75 -32.02 -15.42 -16.94
CA LEU A 75 -31.71 -16.47 -17.91
C LEU A 75 -30.39 -17.20 -17.62
N THR A 76 -29.45 -16.52 -16.99
CA THR A 76 -28.14 -17.07 -16.58
C THR A 76 -28.14 -17.64 -15.15
N ASN A 77 -29.32 -17.74 -14.53
CA ASN A 77 -29.50 -18.29 -13.17
C ASN A 77 -28.71 -17.54 -12.10
N ASN A 78 -28.54 -16.21 -12.26
CA ASN A 78 -27.91 -15.34 -11.31
C ASN A 78 -28.93 -14.52 -10.50
N ASP A 79 -28.70 -14.40 -9.21
CA ASP A 79 -29.53 -13.54 -8.36
C ASP A 79 -29.31 -12.04 -8.72
N ILE A 80 -30.39 -11.29 -8.66
CA ILE A 80 -30.35 -9.84 -8.88
C ILE A 80 -29.91 -9.14 -7.60
N PRO A 81 -28.69 -8.59 -7.52
CA PRO A 81 -28.26 -7.89 -6.32
C PRO A 81 -29.02 -6.56 -6.18
N VAL A 82 -29.58 -6.30 -5.01
CA VAL A 82 -30.33 -5.08 -4.73
C VAL A 82 -29.46 -4.06 -4.00
N LYS A 83 -28.75 -4.49 -2.98
CA LYS A 83 -27.81 -3.67 -2.18
C LYS A 83 -26.70 -4.56 -1.64
N SER A 84 -25.52 -4.01 -1.52
CA SER A 84 -24.38 -4.68 -0.92
C SER A 84 -23.50 -3.68 -0.18
N THR A 85 -22.87 -4.12 0.90
CA THR A 85 -21.85 -3.34 1.62
C THR A 85 -20.54 -4.08 1.54
N GLU A 86 -19.55 -3.44 0.95
CA GLU A 86 -18.17 -3.90 0.90
C GLU A 86 -17.40 -3.25 2.05
N LEU A 87 -16.70 -4.06 2.84
CA LEU A 87 -15.87 -3.61 3.95
C LEU A 87 -14.40 -3.83 3.60
N THR A 88 -13.58 -2.79 3.78
CA THR A 88 -12.13 -2.87 3.66
C THR A 88 -11.51 -2.83 5.05
N ALA A 89 -10.88 -3.92 5.46
CA ALA A 89 -10.24 -4.03 6.76
C ALA A 89 -9.07 -3.03 6.91
N PRO A 90 -8.78 -2.58 8.12
CA PRO A 90 -7.63 -1.74 8.41
C PRO A 90 -6.31 -2.39 7.98
N ARG A 91 -5.33 -1.55 7.64
CA ARG A 91 -3.98 -1.96 7.25
C ARG A 91 -2.96 -1.05 7.93
N LEU A 92 -2.03 -1.66 8.68
CA LEU A 92 -0.94 -0.94 9.33
C LEU A 92 0.36 -1.17 8.58
N ILE A 93 1.03 -0.10 8.19
CA ILE A 93 2.36 -0.15 7.58
C ILE A 93 3.31 0.53 8.55
N VAL A 94 4.37 -0.18 8.96
CA VAL A 94 5.46 0.37 9.75
C VAL A 94 6.78 0.22 9.00
N GLY A 95 7.64 1.22 9.09
CA GLY A 95 8.91 1.21 8.39
C GLY A 95 10.01 1.94 9.13
N ALA A 96 11.23 1.53 8.83
CA ALA A 96 12.44 2.18 9.27
C ALA A 96 13.40 2.32 8.09
N ALA A 97 14.09 3.47 8.02
CA ALA A 97 15.12 3.71 7.04
C ALA A 97 16.35 4.32 7.71
N TYR A 98 17.50 4.06 7.12
CA TYR A 98 18.78 4.55 7.60
C TYR A 98 19.58 5.21 6.49
N ASP A 99 20.03 6.47 6.73
CA ASP A 99 20.87 7.24 5.82
C ASP A 99 22.35 6.88 6.01
N ILE A 100 22.99 6.39 4.96
CA ILE A 100 24.40 6.00 4.93
C ILE A 100 25.15 6.94 3.98
N PRO A 101 25.87 7.94 4.49
CA PRO A 101 26.66 8.80 3.63
C PRO A 101 27.84 8.04 3.05
N LEU A 102 27.97 8.04 1.72
CA LEU A 102 29.05 7.41 0.97
C LEU A 102 29.98 8.50 0.41
N GLY A 103 30.78 9.09 1.30
CA GLY A 103 31.66 10.20 0.96
C GLY A 103 30.89 11.53 0.77
N LYS A 104 31.44 12.43 -0.06
CA LYS A 104 30.91 13.81 -0.22
C LYS A 104 29.82 13.95 -1.29
N LYS A 105 29.62 12.95 -2.13
CA LYS A 105 28.75 13.08 -3.31
C LYS A 105 27.60 12.06 -3.34
N PHE A 106 27.77 10.95 -2.65
CA PHE A 106 26.78 9.87 -2.66
C PHE A 106 26.16 9.67 -1.28
N ASN A 107 24.90 9.32 -1.26
CA ASN A 107 24.16 8.89 -0.09
C ASN A 107 23.36 7.62 -0.44
N LEU A 108 23.40 6.63 0.43
CA LEU A 108 22.58 5.43 0.33
C LEU A 108 21.54 5.46 1.44
N LEU A 109 20.27 5.33 1.08
CA LEU A 109 19.17 5.10 2.00
C LEU A 109 18.78 3.63 1.90
N ALA A 110 18.83 2.92 3.01
CA ALA A 110 18.30 1.57 3.14
C ALA A 110 17.00 1.61 3.94
N GLU A 111 15.96 0.95 3.46
CA GLU A 111 14.62 0.97 4.03
C GLU A 111 14.07 -0.44 4.17
N ALA A 112 13.40 -0.71 5.30
CA ALA A 112 12.63 -1.91 5.55
C ALA A 112 11.24 -1.53 6.06
N ASN A 113 10.20 -2.11 5.47
CA ASN A 113 8.81 -1.92 5.85
C ASN A 113 8.14 -3.26 6.13
N MET A 114 7.17 -3.24 7.02
CA MET A 114 6.27 -4.36 7.32
C MET A 114 4.83 -3.89 7.15
N ASP A 115 4.07 -4.64 6.40
CA ASP A 115 2.68 -4.38 6.08
C ASP A 115 1.80 -5.41 6.79
N PHE A 116 1.03 -4.95 7.76
CA PHE A 116 0.13 -5.77 8.58
C PHE A 116 -1.28 -5.64 8.04
N THR A 117 -1.89 -6.77 7.71
CA THR A 117 -3.29 -6.86 7.30
C THR A 117 -4.08 -7.68 8.31
N PHE A 118 -5.35 -7.32 8.54
CA PHE A 118 -6.20 -7.86 9.60
C PHE A 118 -7.44 -8.58 9.02
N ASP A 119 -7.30 -9.11 7.81
CA ASP A 119 -8.34 -9.78 7.04
C ASP A 119 -8.14 -11.32 6.97
N GLY A 120 -7.36 -11.86 7.91
CA GLY A 120 -7.09 -13.28 8.02
C GLY A 120 -5.86 -13.74 7.26
N LYS A 121 -5.81 -15.04 6.97
CA LYS A 121 -4.67 -15.68 6.29
C LYS A 121 -4.51 -15.19 4.86
N ARG A 122 -3.32 -14.70 4.52
CA ARG A 122 -2.92 -14.29 3.18
C ARG A 122 -1.72 -15.09 2.70
N ASN A 123 -1.51 -15.15 1.40
CA ASN A 123 -0.32 -15.75 0.81
C ASN A 123 0.86 -14.74 0.85
N VAL A 124 1.48 -14.62 2.02
CA VAL A 124 2.61 -13.72 2.32
C VAL A 124 3.64 -14.46 3.18
N VAL A 125 4.75 -13.81 3.50
CA VAL A 125 5.85 -14.44 4.26
C VAL A 125 5.37 -14.97 5.61
N PHE A 126 4.64 -14.15 6.35
CA PHE A 126 4.09 -14.53 7.65
C PHE A 126 2.56 -14.51 7.54
N SER A 127 2.00 -15.68 7.25
CA SER A 127 0.55 -15.86 7.13
C SER A 127 -0.04 -16.30 8.46
N GLY A 128 -0.94 -15.53 9.02
CA GLY A 128 -1.59 -15.78 10.30
C GLY A 128 -3.06 -15.41 10.28
N ASP A 129 -3.77 -15.83 11.32
CA ASP A 129 -5.15 -15.45 11.56
C ASP A 129 -5.24 -14.89 12.99
N PRO A 130 -5.68 -13.64 13.18
CA PRO A 130 -6.25 -12.71 12.21
C PRO A 130 -5.24 -11.85 11.44
N VAL A 131 -3.93 -11.96 11.67
CA VAL A 131 -2.91 -11.02 11.16
C VAL A 131 -1.95 -11.70 10.21
N SER A 132 -1.76 -11.11 9.03
CA SER A 132 -0.72 -11.48 8.07
C SER A 132 0.26 -10.33 7.87
N ILE A 133 1.57 -10.65 7.62
CA ILE A 133 2.64 -9.65 7.51
C ILE A 133 3.39 -9.85 6.19
N ASP A 134 3.49 -8.78 5.40
CA ASP A 134 4.24 -8.72 4.14
C ASP A 134 5.45 -7.77 4.29
N PRO A 135 6.69 -8.28 4.33
CA PRO A 135 7.88 -7.47 4.40
C PRO A 135 8.22 -6.85 3.03
N ARG A 136 8.85 -5.66 3.06
CA ARG A 136 9.33 -4.95 1.89
C ARG A 136 10.69 -4.34 2.19
N LEU A 137 11.60 -4.38 1.23
CA LEU A 137 12.92 -3.80 1.33
C LEU A 137 13.15 -2.84 0.17
N GLY A 138 13.80 -1.71 0.46
CA GLY A 138 14.12 -0.68 -0.51
C GLY A 138 15.52 -0.12 -0.33
N LEU A 139 16.13 0.27 -1.44
CA LEU A 139 17.40 0.99 -1.47
C LEU A 139 17.25 2.20 -2.39
N GLU A 140 17.80 3.33 -1.97
CA GLU A 140 17.94 4.52 -2.79
C GLU A 140 19.38 5.01 -2.78
N LEU A 141 20.01 5.11 -3.94
CA LEU A 141 21.32 5.74 -4.12
C LEU A 141 21.13 7.14 -4.68
N GLY A 142 21.48 8.14 -3.88
CA GLY A 142 21.46 9.55 -4.25
C GLY A 142 22.85 10.05 -4.66
N TYR A 143 22.91 10.86 -5.71
CA TYR A 143 24.12 11.54 -6.16
C TYR A 143 23.93 13.06 -6.08
N LYS A 144 24.73 13.73 -5.24
CA LYS A 144 24.72 15.19 -5.00
C LYS A 144 23.34 15.77 -4.65
N ASP A 145 22.44 14.96 -4.08
CA ASP A 145 21.02 15.31 -3.83
C ASP A 145 20.25 15.80 -5.08
N LEU A 146 20.73 15.40 -6.27
CA LEU A 146 20.13 15.76 -7.55
C LEU A 146 19.54 14.55 -8.26
N PHE A 147 20.28 13.45 -8.32
CA PHE A 147 19.87 12.22 -9.01
C PHE A 147 19.71 11.09 -8.01
N PHE A 148 18.68 10.27 -8.21
CA PHE A 148 18.35 9.17 -7.34
C PHE A 148 18.04 7.93 -8.19
N VAL A 149 18.62 6.81 -7.80
CA VAL A 149 18.25 5.48 -8.31
C VAL A 149 17.68 4.69 -7.17
N ARG A 150 16.51 4.11 -7.37
CA ARG A 150 15.76 3.35 -6.37
C ARG A 150 15.58 1.92 -6.83
N SER A 151 15.68 0.99 -5.90
CA SER A 151 15.29 -0.40 -6.13
C SER A 151 14.55 -0.94 -4.93
N GLY A 152 13.67 -1.90 -5.16
CA GLY A 152 12.91 -2.53 -4.09
C GLY A 152 12.52 -3.95 -4.42
N ILE A 153 12.26 -4.72 -3.36
CA ILE A 153 11.73 -6.07 -3.42
C ILE A 153 10.58 -6.20 -2.44
N TYR A 154 9.48 -6.78 -2.88
CA TYR A 154 8.24 -6.85 -2.12
C TYR A 154 7.32 -7.96 -2.66
N ASN A 155 6.16 -8.14 -2.02
CA ASN A 155 5.11 -9.08 -2.43
C ASN A 155 5.63 -10.51 -2.54
N PHE A 156 6.22 -11.01 -1.46
CA PHE A 156 6.70 -12.38 -1.38
C PHE A 156 5.52 -13.33 -1.22
N GLN A 157 5.34 -14.25 -2.15
CA GLN A 157 4.23 -15.20 -2.19
C GLN A 157 4.72 -16.59 -2.52
N GLN A 158 3.96 -17.62 -2.14
CA GLN A 158 4.18 -18.97 -2.59
C GLN A 158 3.26 -19.27 -3.78
N ALA A 159 3.82 -19.74 -4.88
CA ALA A 159 3.08 -20.18 -6.05
C ALA A 159 3.44 -21.64 -6.38
N LEU A 160 2.55 -22.35 -7.05
CA LEU A 160 2.88 -23.65 -7.61
C LEU A 160 3.91 -23.47 -8.72
N GLN A 161 4.89 -24.35 -8.78
CA GLN A 161 5.88 -24.35 -9.85
C GLN A 161 5.19 -24.66 -11.18
N ASP A 162 5.44 -23.85 -12.21
CA ASP A 162 4.87 -24.05 -13.54
C ASP A 162 5.24 -25.44 -14.07
N GLY A 163 4.21 -26.16 -14.58
CA GLY A 163 4.37 -27.52 -15.15
C GLY A 163 4.38 -28.66 -14.12
N ASP A 164 4.41 -28.39 -12.81
CA ASP A 164 4.32 -29.44 -11.78
C ASP A 164 2.89 -29.64 -11.31
N THR A 165 2.12 -30.40 -12.08
CA THR A 165 0.74 -30.75 -11.76
C THR A 165 0.60 -31.92 -10.80
N LEU A 166 1.67 -32.73 -10.63
CA LEU A 166 1.64 -33.94 -9.83
C LEU A 166 2.12 -33.75 -8.39
N ASN A 167 3.27 -33.07 -8.21
CA ASN A 167 3.87 -32.95 -6.88
C ASN A 167 3.45 -31.69 -6.11
N GLN A 168 2.78 -30.73 -6.80
CA GLN A 168 2.32 -29.46 -6.20
C GLN A 168 3.43 -28.70 -5.46
N LYS A 169 4.66 -28.75 -5.98
CA LYS A 169 5.81 -28.08 -5.39
C LYS A 169 5.59 -26.57 -5.39
N LYS A 170 5.68 -25.96 -4.21
CA LYS A 170 5.60 -24.50 -4.05
C LYS A 170 6.97 -23.86 -4.15
N VAL A 171 7.03 -22.75 -4.86
CA VAL A 171 8.21 -21.88 -4.99
C VAL A 171 7.87 -20.48 -4.52
N TRP A 172 8.87 -19.78 -3.98
CA TRP A 172 8.71 -18.37 -3.62
C TRP A 172 8.82 -17.51 -4.88
N ILE A 173 7.84 -16.64 -5.03
CA ILE A 173 7.83 -15.57 -6.02
C ILE A 173 7.85 -14.23 -5.29
N TYR A 174 8.42 -13.22 -5.93
CA TYR A 174 8.49 -11.87 -5.41
C TYR A 174 8.45 -10.87 -6.55
N GLN A 175 8.16 -9.62 -6.23
CA GLN A 175 8.19 -8.53 -7.19
C GLN A 175 9.37 -7.61 -6.91
N THR A 176 9.99 -7.12 -7.97
CA THR A 176 11.04 -6.12 -7.90
C THR A 176 10.57 -4.82 -8.53
N SER A 177 11.11 -3.71 -8.06
CA SER A 177 10.88 -2.39 -8.65
C SER A 177 12.20 -1.67 -8.88
N LEU A 178 12.26 -0.88 -9.95
CA LEU A 178 13.36 0.02 -10.24
C LEU A 178 12.79 1.40 -10.57
N GLY A 179 13.42 2.44 -10.07
CA GLY A 179 12.99 3.82 -10.31
C GLY A 179 14.17 4.77 -10.38
N VAL A 180 13.99 5.84 -11.14
CA VAL A 180 14.93 6.95 -11.20
C VAL A 180 14.20 8.24 -10.84
N GLY A 181 14.90 9.17 -10.21
CA GLY A 181 14.38 10.46 -9.83
C GLY A 181 15.43 11.56 -9.94
N PHE A 182 14.97 12.79 -10.13
CA PHE A 182 15.83 13.96 -10.04
C PHE A 182 15.12 15.09 -9.30
N LYS A 183 15.88 15.85 -8.54
CA LYS A 183 15.42 17.00 -7.77
C LYS A 183 15.77 18.27 -8.52
N LEU A 184 14.76 19.00 -8.96
CA LEU A 184 14.96 20.35 -9.49
C LEU A 184 15.25 21.30 -8.33
N LYS A 185 16.35 22.06 -8.41
CA LYS A 185 16.56 23.20 -7.52
C LYS A 185 15.55 24.28 -7.88
N GLY A 186 14.48 24.39 -7.10
CA GLY A 186 13.59 25.54 -7.17
C GLY A 186 14.41 26.80 -6.81
N ARG A 187 14.39 27.81 -7.67
CA ARG A 187 14.83 29.15 -7.31
C ARG A 187 13.85 29.65 -6.24
N SER A 188 14.31 29.87 -5.02
CA SER A 188 13.54 30.73 -4.09
C SER A 188 13.49 32.12 -4.74
N VAL A 189 12.33 32.56 -5.13
CA VAL A 189 12.09 33.99 -5.43
C VAL A 189 12.05 34.65 -4.07
N GLU A 190 13.09 35.46 -3.79
CA GLU A 190 13.09 36.42 -2.69
C GLU A 190 12.07 37.53 -2.95
#